data_023586f40a70511f75fbe0633b3f1271
#
_entry.id   023586f40a70511f75fbe0633b3f1271
#
_cell.length_a   1.000
_cell.length_b   1.000
_cell.length_c   1.000
_cell.angle_alpha   90.00
_cell.angle_beta   90.00
_cell.angle_gamma   90.00
#
_symmetry.space_group_name_H-M   'P 1'
#
loop_
_entity.id
_entity.type
_entity.pdbx_description
1 polymer ?
#
loop_
_entity_poly.entity_id
_entity_poly.type
_entity_poly.pdbx_seq_one_letter_code
_entity_poly.pdbx_strand_id
1 'polypeptide(L)'
;MKKKKVVKIVVLLISKPRAKFILYEYRNAFSDILNMASLLEVLVTTDSNNTLWTSCIWDPHTGTNLKTYKGGGTSEAKTLSFIGSDYIAAVEKTKPILHIWPLNSHQTVQGIRFILPGKASAFAFSPDGAFCIAGIDEKIYLWQIASGSLLSIISRHYQKVVLLKFTPDGRFFVSAAEDGMVMVWSLATVAADPEAELVTQTTAGQHDPIYIFSDHSLPVADLYVSKTGMHGRLCSVSGDRSCKIYDLASGEMLLNLVFDVPLSAVTMDVLELSMFIGTTEGKIFQISLTNPPRTRDLLINTENTPVFTGHKSVVNCLSVSLDGETLMSASNDERVLLWHITSRQPIRTIKHKGPVTNAYFTTNYPAIYKQEFKPSIVLHSLERSLETSEDHIELEVIVNKKINFWPVSTGEDDEQHVSIVAENEFKDNEDKFKTEIENLKKINSNLYAFAIQKAVNSIVNGNNNVGKKNKKKKK
;
A
#
# COMPACT_ATOMS: atom_id res chain seq x y z
N MET A 1 -21.14 -14.48 30.82
CA MET A 1 -21.56 -13.67 31.96
C MET A 1 -21.18 -12.17 31.89
N LYS A 2 -20.26 -11.72 31.02
CA LYS A 2 -19.92 -10.28 30.90
C LYS A 2 -20.93 -9.43 30.10
N LYS A 3 -21.70 -10.01 29.16
CA LYS A 3 -22.71 -9.28 28.38
C LYS A 3 -23.95 -8.85 29.20
N LYS A 4 -24.30 -9.55 30.29
CA LYS A 4 -25.46 -9.19 31.12
C LYS A 4 -25.20 -8.01 32.09
N LYS A 5 -23.94 -7.70 32.41
CA LYS A 5 -23.62 -6.54 33.30
C LYS A 5 -23.66 -5.20 32.56
N VAL A 6 -23.28 -5.16 31.26
CA VAL A 6 -23.31 -3.93 30.47
C VAL A 6 -24.73 -3.46 30.19
N VAL A 7 -25.64 -4.41 29.93
CA VAL A 7 -27.05 -4.10 29.67
C VAL A 7 -27.76 -3.55 30.93
N LYS A 8 -27.36 -3.95 32.16
CA LYS A 8 -27.94 -3.45 33.39
C LYS A 8 -27.51 -2.02 33.74
N ILE A 9 -26.31 -1.59 33.34
CA ILE A 9 -25.82 -0.22 33.54
C ILE A 9 -26.51 0.76 32.59
N VAL A 10 -26.81 0.33 31.37
CA VAL A 10 -27.49 1.15 30.34
C VAL A 10 -28.97 1.41 30.72
N VAL A 11 -29.65 0.45 31.38
CA VAL A 11 -31.05 0.59 31.76
C VAL A 11 -31.25 1.55 32.94
N LEU A 12 -30.26 1.76 33.82
CA LEU A 12 -30.33 2.64 34.98
C LEU A 12 -30.12 4.14 34.65
N LEU A 13 -29.58 4.48 33.48
CA LEU A 13 -29.33 5.86 33.04
C LEU A 13 -30.47 6.49 32.23
N ILE A 14 -31.53 5.75 31.92
CA ILE A 14 -32.61 6.19 30.99
C ILE A 14 -33.69 7.04 31.69
N SER A 15 -33.64 7.22 33.01
CA SER A 15 -34.73 7.89 33.77
C SER A 15 -34.62 9.41 33.91
N LYS A 16 -33.61 10.07 33.36
CA LYS A 16 -33.47 11.55 33.40
C LYS A 16 -33.54 12.18 32.00
N PRO A 17 -34.34 13.25 31.80
CA PRO A 17 -34.57 13.83 30.46
C PRO A 17 -33.32 14.43 29.79
N ARG A 18 -32.31 14.88 30.53
CA ARG A 18 -31.01 15.34 29.99
C ARG A 18 -30.11 14.21 29.52
N ALA A 19 -30.33 12.98 30.02
CA ALA A 19 -29.54 11.81 29.61
C ALA A 19 -29.95 11.31 28.21
N LYS A 20 -31.17 11.61 27.73
CA LYS A 20 -31.61 11.20 26.38
C LYS A 20 -30.86 11.92 25.25
N PHE A 21 -30.50 13.20 25.47
CA PHE A 21 -29.79 13.98 24.44
C PHE A 21 -28.30 13.55 24.32
N ILE A 22 -27.65 13.35 25.45
CA ILE A 22 -26.28 12.86 25.54
C ILE A 22 -26.19 11.42 25.00
N LEU A 23 -27.17 10.55 25.29
CA LEU A 23 -27.21 9.19 24.73
C LEU A 23 -27.48 9.15 23.23
N TYR A 24 -28.17 10.12 22.67
CA TYR A 24 -28.39 10.21 21.22
C TYR A 24 -27.13 10.63 20.47
N GLU A 25 -26.38 11.60 21.00
CA GLU A 25 -25.08 11.99 20.47
C GLU A 25 -24.04 10.87 20.61
N TYR A 26 -23.99 10.21 21.78
CA TYR A 26 -23.10 9.06 21.98
C TYR A 26 -23.48 7.85 21.13
N ARG A 27 -24.75 7.64 20.86
CA ARG A 27 -25.23 6.55 20.01
C ARG A 27 -24.89 6.78 18.56
N ASN A 28 -24.99 8.01 18.07
CA ASN A 28 -24.56 8.38 16.71
C ASN A 28 -23.04 8.33 16.59
N ALA A 29 -22.30 8.93 17.53
CA ALA A 29 -20.85 8.83 17.56
C ALA A 29 -20.35 7.38 17.70
N PHE A 30 -21.03 6.53 18.46
CA PHE A 30 -20.68 5.12 18.62
C PHE A 30 -21.09 4.26 17.42
N SER A 31 -22.19 4.59 16.74
CA SER A 31 -22.55 3.96 15.46
C SER A 31 -21.58 4.38 14.34
N ASP A 32 -21.16 5.63 14.33
CA ASP A 32 -20.20 6.15 13.37
C ASP A 32 -18.80 5.55 13.58
N ILE A 33 -18.38 5.38 14.85
CA ILE A 33 -17.13 4.69 15.21
C ILE A 33 -17.21 3.18 14.87
N LEU A 34 -18.35 2.53 15.09
CA LEU A 34 -18.55 1.12 14.70
C LEU A 34 -18.61 0.94 13.20
N ASN A 35 -19.24 1.87 12.48
CA ASN A 35 -19.26 1.86 11.02
C ASN A 35 -17.86 2.17 10.45
N MET A 36 -17.10 3.09 11.06
CA MET A 36 -15.71 3.33 10.69
C MET A 36 -14.77 2.15 10.98
N ALA A 37 -15.01 1.43 12.07
CA ALA A 37 -14.24 0.24 12.43
C ALA A 37 -14.57 -0.97 11.54
N SER A 38 -15.70 -0.95 10.83
CA SER A 38 -16.07 -2.01 9.87
C SER A 38 -15.57 -1.77 8.45
N LEU A 39 -15.15 -0.54 8.12
CA LEU A 39 -14.65 -0.20 6.80
C LEU A 39 -13.15 -0.49 6.74
N LEU A 40 -12.78 -1.65 6.24
CA LEU A 40 -11.38 -2.07 6.09
C LEU A 40 -10.73 -1.44 4.87
N GLU A 41 -11.49 -1.20 3.82
CA GLU A 41 -11.02 -0.69 2.54
C GLU A 41 -11.84 0.50 2.07
N VAL A 42 -11.19 1.34 1.29
CA VAL A 42 -11.79 2.46 0.58
C VAL A 42 -11.42 2.40 -0.90
N LEU A 43 -12.28 2.93 -1.73
CA LEU A 43 -12.04 3.07 -3.15
C LEU A 43 -11.58 4.49 -3.44
N VAL A 44 -10.46 4.64 -4.13
CA VAL A 44 -9.93 5.93 -4.57
C VAL A 44 -10.07 6.05 -6.07
N THR A 45 -10.53 7.19 -6.55
CA THR A 45 -10.75 7.45 -7.98
C THR A 45 -10.32 8.84 -8.38
N THR A 46 -9.86 8.98 -9.63
CA THR A 46 -9.67 10.28 -10.31
C THR A 46 -10.30 10.23 -11.69
N ASP A 47 -10.77 11.38 -12.17
CA ASP A 47 -11.28 11.52 -13.52
C ASP A 47 -10.49 12.58 -14.30
N SER A 48 -10.65 12.57 -15.62
CA SER A 48 -10.02 13.56 -16.51
C SER A 48 -10.73 14.92 -16.53
N ASN A 49 -11.89 15.05 -15.87
CA ASN A 49 -12.71 16.26 -15.91
C ASN A 49 -12.71 16.97 -14.55
N ASN A 50 -11.63 17.60 -14.20
CA ASN A 50 -11.36 18.30 -12.94
C ASN A 50 -12.35 19.42 -12.53
N THR A 51 -13.64 19.27 -12.82
CA THR A 51 -14.62 20.34 -12.55
C THR A 51 -15.02 20.46 -11.09
N LEU A 52 -15.06 19.35 -10.34
CA LEU A 52 -15.49 19.33 -8.94
C LEU A 52 -14.37 18.96 -7.97
N TRP A 53 -13.54 18.01 -8.35
CA TRP A 53 -12.44 17.47 -7.55
C TRP A 53 -11.39 16.84 -8.46
N THR A 54 -10.16 16.74 -7.96
CA THR A 54 -9.08 16.02 -8.64
C THR A 54 -9.11 14.55 -8.27
N SER A 55 -9.34 14.23 -7.00
CA SER A 55 -9.41 12.86 -6.48
C SER A 55 -10.53 12.72 -5.46
N CYS A 56 -11.14 11.54 -5.41
CA CYS A 56 -12.21 11.19 -4.48
C CYS A 56 -11.94 9.87 -3.78
N ILE A 57 -12.32 9.82 -2.52
CA ILE A 57 -12.39 8.57 -1.74
C ILE A 57 -13.86 8.19 -1.53
N TRP A 58 -14.18 6.95 -1.85
CA TRP A 58 -15.53 6.40 -1.76
C TRP A 58 -15.56 5.21 -0.80
N ASP A 59 -16.70 5.04 -0.15
CA ASP A 59 -17.03 3.80 0.53
C ASP A 59 -17.53 2.78 -0.50
N PRO A 60 -16.85 1.64 -0.69
CA PRO A 60 -17.25 0.64 -1.67
C PRO A 60 -18.60 -0.01 -1.34
N HIS A 61 -18.98 -0.11 -0.06
CA HIS A 61 -20.21 -0.75 0.35
C HIS A 61 -21.45 0.13 0.15
N THR A 62 -21.35 1.42 0.49
CA THR A 62 -22.47 2.36 0.35
C THR A 62 -22.44 3.12 -0.96
N GLY A 63 -21.26 3.29 -1.58
CA GLY A 63 -21.04 4.15 -2.76
C GLY A 63 -21.09 5.63 -2.43
N THR A 64 -21.00 6.00 -1.14
CA THR A 64 -20.97 7.39 -0.71
C THR A 64 -19.56 7.97 -0.82
N ASN A 65 -19.49 9.25 -1.12
CA ASN A 65 -18.23 9.98 -1.13
C ASN A 65 -17.81 10.30 0.30
N LEU A 66 -16.65 9.81 0.72
CA LEU A 66 -16.09 10.03 2.05
C LEU A 66 -15.23 11.30 2.09
N LYS A 67 -14.41 11.51 1.08
CA LYS A 67 -13.46 12.63 1.02
C LYS A 67 -13.20 13.05 -0.43
N THR A 68 -13.02 14.35 -0.63
CA THR A 68 -12.68 14.95 -1.94
C THR A 68 -11.44 15.80 -1.82
N TYR A 69 -10.57 15.73 -2.82
CA TYR A 69 -9.34 16.51 -2.92
C TYR A 69 -9.43 17.44 -4.12
N LYS A 70 -9.08 18.71 -3.93
CA LYS A 70 -9.25 19.77 -4.94
C LYS A 70 -7.92 20.47 -5.24
N GLY A 71 -7.86 21.17 -6.38
CA GLY A 71 -6.75 22.05 -6.71
C GLY A 71 -5.55 21.40 -7.41
N GLY A 72 -5.66 20.12 -7.82
CA GLY A 72 -4.56 19.40 -8.49
C GLY A 72 -4.65 19.31 -10.02
N GLY A 73 -5.58 20.01 -10.65
CA GLY A 73 -5.75 19.89 -12.10
C GLY A 73 -6.25 18.51 -12.53
N THR A 74 -6.06 18.15 -13.79
CA THR A 74 -6.33 16.82 -14.33
C THR A 74 -5.16 15.90 -14.03
N SER A 75 -5.41 14.79 -13.34
CA SER A 75 -4.36 13.82 -13.03
C SER A 75 -4.00 12.94 -14.22
N GLU A 76 -2.70 12.66 -14.38
CA GLU A 76 -2.23 11.67 -15.36
C GLU A 76 -2.68 10.25 -14.94
N ALA A 77 -2.88 9.39 -15.94
CA ALA A 77 -3.31 8.01 -15.69
C ALA A 77 -2.24 7.22 -14.93
N LYS A 78 -2.69 6.39 -13.97
CA LYS A 78 -1.83 5.47 -13.18
C LYS A 78 -0.72 6.16 -12.37
N THR A 79 -0.91 7.46 -12.02
CA THR A 79 0.04 8.23 -11.19
C THR A 79 -0.48 8.54 -9.79
N LEU A 80 -1.74 8.24 -9.50
CA LEU A 80 -2.32 8.45 -8.17
C LEU A 80 -1.75 7.43 -7.19
N SER A 81 -1.12 7.89 -6.11
CA SER A 81 -0.53 7.03 -5.09
C SER A 81 -0.54 7.67 -3.72
N PHE A 82 -0.38 6.85 -2.67
CA PHE A 82 -0.27 7.30 -1.28
C PHE A 82 1.20 7.43 -0.89
N ILE A 83 1.48 8.39 -0.02
CA ILE A 83 2.77 8.55 0.64
C ILE A 83 2.59 8.06 2.08
N GLY A 84 2.99 6.84 2.33
CA GLY A 84 2.73 6.17 3.61
C GLY A 84 1.24 6.21 3.99
N SER A 85 0.96 6.63 5.22
CA SER A 85 -0.40 6.79 5.76
C SER A 85 -0.85 8.25 5.87
N ASP A 86 -0.08 9.21 5.34
CA ASP A 86 -0.20 10.62 5.66
C ASP A 86 -0.75 11.46 4.51
N TYR A 87 -0.35 11.15 3.28
CA TYR A 87 -0.66 11.97 2.12
C TYR A 87 -1.16 11.13 0.95
N ILE A 88 -1.88 11.79 0.06
CA ILE A 88 -2.20 11.30 -1.28
C ILE A 88 -1.58 12.26 -2.31
N ALA A 89 -1.05 11.71 -3.38
CA ALA A 89 -0.39 12.48 -4.42
C ALA A 89 -0.83 12.08 -5.82
N ALA A 90 -0.84 13.03 -6.74
CA ALA A 90 -1.12 12.81 -8.16
C ALA A 90 -0.31 13.79 -9.02
N VAL A 91 0.14 13.32 -10.18
CA VAL A 91 0.84 14.15 -11.16
C VAL A 91 -0.18 14.86 -12.07
N GLU A 92 0.04 16.13 -12.33
CA GLU A 92 -0.77 16.88 -13.29
C GLU A 92 -0.41 16.50 -14.72
N LYS A 93 -1.42 16.22 -15.56
CA LYS A 93 -1.24 15.81 -16.95
C LYS A 93 -0.62 16.90 -17.83
N THR A 94 -0.95 18.16 -17.58
CA THR A 94 -0.59 19.28 -18.45
C THR A 94 0.71 19.95 -18.07
N LYS A 95 1.04 19.95 -16.78
CA LYS A 95 2.22 20.62 -16.22
C LYS A 95 3.11 19.67 -15.47
N PRO A 96 4.42 19.93 -15.36
CA PRO A 96 5.35 19.12 -14.61
C PRO A 96 5.23 19.38 -13.10
N ILE A 97 4.03 19.18 -12.55
CA ILE A 97 3.72 19.46 -11.13
C ILE A 97 3.16 18.19 -10.48
N LEU A 98 3.71 17.86 -9.34
CA LEU A 98 3.18 16.86 -8.43
C LEU A 98 2.33 17.56 -7.37
N HIS A 99 1.06 17.22 -7.28
CA HIS A 99 0.16 17.71 -6.25
C HIS A 99 0.09 16.72 -5.11
N ILE A 100 0.25 17.20 -3.89
CA ILE A 100 0.20 16.40 -2.66
C ILE A 100 -0.85 17.00 -1.73
N TRP A 101 -1.71 16.14 -1.19
CA TRP A 101 -2.74 16.50 -0.21
C TRP A 101 -2.54 15.70 1.08
N PRO A 102 -2.64 16.35 2.25
CA PRO A 102 -2.79 15.63 3.51
C PRO A 102 -4.12 14.86 3.50
N LEU A 103 -4.14 13.65 4.02
CA LEU A 103 -5.35 12.80 3.99
C LEU A 103 -6.55 13.44 4.69
N ASN A 104 -6.31 14.30 5.68
CA ASN A 104 -7.38 15.01 6.41
C ASN A 104 -7.83 16.32 5.76
N SER A 105 -7.13 16.85 4.74
CA SER A 105 -7.42 18.13 4.11
C SER A 105 -7.97 17.95 2.70
N HIS A 106 -8.85 18.89 2.30
CA HIS A 106 -9.35 18.95 0.92
C HIS A 106 -8.41 19.70 -0.04
N GLN A 107 -7.47 20.49 0.52
CA GLN A 107 -6.56 21.34 -0.24
C GLN A 107 -5.16 20.74 -0.28
N THR A 108 -4.41 21.08 -1.33
CA THR A 108 -3.00 20.70 -1.48
C THR A 108 -2.15 21.27 -0.35
N VAL A 109 -1.01 20.63 -0.06
CA VAL A 109 -0.01 21.14 0.86
C VAL A 109 0.37 22.55 0.46
N GLN A 110 0.26 23.49 1.39
CA GLN A 110 0.58 24.90 1.15
C GLN A 110 2.03 25.19 1.52
N GLY A 111 2.64 26.12 0.78
CA GLY A 111 4.01 26.57 1.05
C GLY A 111 5.09 25.83 0.26
N ILE A 112 4.85 24.63 -0.21
CA ILE A 112 5.82 23.83 -0.99
C ILE A 112 5.22 23.53 -2.36
N ARG A 113 6.00 23.77 -3.42
CA ARG A 113 5.63 23.38 -4.79
C ARG A 113 6.56 22.26 -5.25
N PHE A 114 5.97 21.14 -5.60
CA PHE A 114 6.70 19.98 -6.11
C PHE A 114 6.74 20.06 -7.64
N ILE A 115 7.83 20.63 -8.17
CA ILE A 115 8.03 20.79 -9.61
C ILE A 115 9.00 19.75 -10.08
N LEU A 116 8.54 18.93 -11.04
CA LEU A 116 9.35 17.87 -11.65
C LEU A 116 10.23 18.43 -12.78
N PRO A 117 11.34 17.75 -13.13
CA PRO A 117 12.22 18.15 -14.25
C PRO A 117 11.51 18.19 -15.60
N GLY A 118 10.46 17.40 -15.78
CA GLY A 118 9.63 17.33 -16.99
C GLY A 118 8.25 16.76 -16.69
N LYS A 119 7.44 16.57 -17.72
CA LYS A 119 6.12 15.95 -17.61
C LYS A 119 6.29 14.47 -17.29
N ALA A 120 5.88 14.07 -16.09
CA ALA A 120 5.92 12.68 -15.72
C ALA A 120 4.71 11.92 -16.27
N SER A 121 4.97 10.81 -16.93
CA SER A 121 3.96 9.88 -17.47
C SER A 121 3.66 8.73 -16.52
N ALA A 122 4.58 8.41 -15.64
CA ALA A 122 4.44 7.40 -14.60
C ALA A 122 5.00 7.95 -13.29
N PHE A 123 4.40 7.56 -12.19
CA PHE A 123 4.83 8.00 -10.86
C PHE A 123 4.46 6.97 -9.81
N ALA A 124 5.35 6.70 -8.87
CA ALA A 124 5.08 5.83 -7.74
C ALA A 124 5.87 6.26 -6.49
N PHE A 125 5.29 6.02 -5.31
CA PHE A 125 5.97 6.15 -4.03
C PHE A 125 6.32 4.77 -3.48
N SER A 126 7.41 4.71 -2.73
CA SER A 126 7.71 3.52 -1.93
C SER A 126 6.65 3.34 -0.83
N PRO A 127 6.33 2.09 -0.41
CA PRO A 127 5.28 1.83 0.57
C PRO A 127 5.51 2.50 1.93
N ASP A 128 6.78 2.69 2.31
CA ASP A 128 7.19 3.40 3.53
C ASP A 128 7.11 4.92 3.41
N GLY A 129 6.96 5.45 2.18
CA GLY A 129 6.94 6.88 1.91
C GLY A 129 8.32 7.55 1.95
N ALA A 130 9.42 6.78 1.93
CA ALA A 130 10.77 7.34 1.98
C ALA A 130 11.29 7.79 0.60
N PHE A 131 10.89 7.08 -0.46
CA PHE A 131 11.35 7.33 -1.81
C PHE A 131 10.20 7.57 -2.77
N CYS A 132 10.46 8.31 -3.84
CA CYS A 132 9.55 8.39 -4.99
C CYS A 132 10.32 8.25 -6.31
N ILE A 133 9.64 7.67 -7.29
CA ILE A 133 10.14 7.50 -8.65
C ILE A 133 9.19 8.14 -9.65
N ALA A 134 9.76 8.78 -10.66
CA ALA A 134 8.98 9.34 -11.78
C ALA A 134 9.59 8.94 -13.12
N GLY A 135 8.75 8.51 -14.04
CA GLY A 135 9.08 8.32 -15.45
C GLY A 135 8.85 9.62 -16.22
N ILE A 136 9.92 10.20 -16.71
CA ILE A 136 9.89 11.42 -17.53
C ILE A 136 10.55 11.08 -18.85
N ASP A 137 9.75 11.02 -19.91
CA ASP A 137 10.16 10.49 -21.21
C ASP A 137 10.78 9.07 -21.07
N GLU A 138 11.99 8.81 -21.53
CA GLU A 138 12.70 7.54 -21.41
C GLU A 138 13.45 7.36 -20.08
N LYS A 139 13.48 8.38 -19.22
CA LYS A 139 14.28 8.41 -17.99
C LYS A 139 13.44 8.16 -16.75
N ILE A 140 14.03 7.45 -15.79
CA ILE A 140 13.47 7.24 -14.46
C ILE A 140 14.29 8.05 -13.47
N TYR A 141 13.62 8.91 -12.71
CA TYR A 141 14.20 9.74 -11.68
C TYR A 141 13.84 9.17 -10.32
N LEU A 142 14.80 9.09 -9.40
CA LEU A 142 14.62 8.63 -8.03
C LEU A 142 14.96 9.75 -7.04
N TRP A 143 14.02 10.08 -6.16
CA TRP A 143 14.22 11.05 -5.06
C TRP A 143 14.00 10.40 -3.71
N GLN A 144 14.70 10.95 -2.72
CA GLN A 144 14.39 10.78 -1.32
C GLN A 144 13.40 11.87 -0.88
N ILE A 145 12.30 11.50 -0.24
CA ILE A 145 11.22 12.45 0.11
C ILE A 145 11.62 13.33 1.30
N ALA A 146 12.30 12.75 2.29
CA ALA A 146 12.68 13.44 3.51
C ALA A 146 13.62 14.62 3.29
N SER A 147 14.53 14.55 2.31
CA SER A 147 15.46 15.63 1.94
C SER A 147 15.01 16.38 0.68
N GLY A 148 14.22 15.73 -0.19
CA GLY A 148 13.91 16.23 -1.52
C GLY A 148 15.03 16.02 -2.54
N SER A 149 16.16 15.41 -2.14
CA SER A 149 17.33 15.21 -2.98
C SER A 149 17.08 14.21 -4.11
N LEU A 150 17.62 14.50 -5.28
CA LEU A 150 17.63 13.62 -6.43
C LEU A 150 18.79 12.64 -6.30
N LEU A 151 18.50 11.35 -6.07
CA LEU A 151 19.53 10.34 -5.85
C LEU A 151 20.10 9.80 -7.16
N SER A 152 19.23 9.53 -8.15
CA SER A 152 19.69 8.91 -9.39
C SER A 152 18.78 9.22 -10.58
N ILE A 153 19.36 9.17 -11.78
CA ILE A 153 18.68 9.26 -13.07
C ILE A 153 19.07 8.04 -13.90
N ILE A 154 18.10 7.19 -14.19
CA ILE A 154 18.29 5.96 -14.97
C ILE A 154 17.81 6.19 -16.40
N SER A 155 18.63 5.86 -17.40
CA SER A 155 18.29 5.94 -18.82
C SER A 155 18.57 4.59 -19.48
N ARG A 156 17.59 3.67 -19.38
CA ARG A 156 17.70 2.30 -19.93
C ARG A 156 16.56 1.94 -20.88
N HIS A 157 15.41 2.62 -20.73
CA HIS A 157 14.33 2.51 -21.69
C HIS A 157 14.64 3.31 -22.97
N TYR A 158 14.17 2.83 -24.10
CA TYR A 158 14.34 3.47 -25.40
C TYR A 158 13.18 4.38 -25.78
N GLN A 159 12.07 4.26 -25.08
CA GLN A 159 10.86 5.03 -25.28
C GLN A 159 10.27 5.45 -23.93
N LYS A 160 9.19 6.21 -23.99
CA LYS A 160 8.52 6.78 -22.85
C LYS A 160 8.10 5.71 -21.81
N VAL A 161 8.49 5.93 -20.55
CA VAL A 161 8.09 5.10 -19.44
C VAL A 161 6.62 5.37 -19.10
N VAL A 162 5.77 4.36 -19.16
CA VAL A 162 4.32 4.47 -18.96
C VAL A 162 3.88 4.04 -17.57
N LEU A 163 4.60 3.08 -16.98
CA LEU A 163 4.22 2.47 -15.71
C LEU A 163 5.43 2.35 -14.78
N LEU A 164 5.18 2.67 -13.52
CA LEU A 164 6.11 2.45 -12.41
C LEU A 164 5.32 1.89 -11.23
N LYS A 165 5.79 0.78 -10.67
CA LYS A 165 5.20 0.17 -9.47
C LYS A 165 6.29 -0.33 -8.53
N PHE A 166 6.16 -0.04 -7.24
CA PHE A 166 6.99 -0.67 -6.21
C PHE A 166 6.45 -2.04 -5.83
N THR A 167 7.34 -2.91 -5.41
CA THR A 167 6.96 -4.10 -4.65
C THR A 167 6.48 -3.69 -3.25
N PRO A 168 5.58 -4.46 -2.61
CA PRO A 168 5.04 -4.09 -1.30
C PRO A 168 6.07 -4.02 -0.17
N ASP A 169 7.21 -4.68 -0.32
CA ASP A 169 8.34 -4.61 0.60
C ASP A 169 9.23 -3.36 0.40
N GLY A 170 8.98 -2.58 -0.68
CA GLY A 170 9.72 -1.37 -0.99
C GLY A 170 11.16 -1.58 -1.47
N ARG A 171 11.62 -2.81 -1.58
CA ARG A 171 13.01 -3.12 -1.96
C ARG A 171 13.26 -3.05 -3.46
N PHE A 172 12.23 -3.31 -4.25
CA PHE A 172 12.31 -3.37 -5.70
C PHE A 172 11.22 -2.49 -6.31
N PHE A 173 11.45 -2.09 -7.54
CA PHE A 173 10.42 -1.47 -8.36
C PHE A 173 10.48 -1.99 -9.79
N VAL A 174 9.36 -1.91 -10.46
CA VAL A 174 9.18 -2.37 -11.83
C VAL A 174 8.83 -1.18 -12.69
N SER A 175 9.50 -1.06 -13.83
CA SER A 175 9.20 -0.08 -14.86
C SER A 175 8.73 -0.77 -16.14
N ALA A 176 7.80 -0.15 -16.85
CA ALA A 176 7.41 -0.55 -18.19
C ALA A 176 7.22 0.67 -19.09
N ALA A 177 7.58 0.52 -20.37
CA ALA A 177 7.59 1.60 -21.31
C ALA A 177 6.88 1.24 -22.62
N GLU A 178 6.78 2.25 -23.49
CA GLU A 178 6.21 2.10 -24.84
C GLU A 178 7.07 1.21 -25.75
N ASP A 179 8.34 0.96 -25.37
CA ASP A 179 9.26 0.04 -26.05
C ASP A 179 8.88 -1.45 -25.90
N GLY A 180 7.85 -1.77 -25.11
CA GLY A 180 7.43 -3.14 -24.83
C GLY A 180 8.30 -3.83 -23.79
N MET A 181 9.29 -3.16 -23.21
CA MET A 181 10.17 -3.72 -22.18
C MET A 181 9.58 -3.52 -20.79
N VAL A 182 9.78 -4.53 -19.95
CA VAL A 182 9.51 -4.48 -18.51
C VAL A 182 10.82 -4.77 -17.78
N MET A 183 11.22 -3.87 -16.90
CA MET A 183 12.47 -3.97 -16.14
C MET A 183 12.21 -4.00 -14.65
N VAL A 184 12.95 -4.83 -13.93
CA VAL A 184 12.90 -4.96 -12.47
C VAL A 184 14.20 -4.42 -11.88
N TRP A 185 14.09 -3.54 -10.91
CA TRP A 185 15.18 -2.78 -10.31
C TRP A 185 15.28 -3.03 -8.82
N SER A 186 16.50 -3.11 -8.30
CA SER A 186 16.74 -3.03 -6.86
C SER A 186 16.83 -1.56 -6.43
N LEU A 187 16.02 -1.17 -5.47
CA LEU A 187 16.08 0.20 -4.93
C LEU A 187 17.44 0.49 -4.31
N ALA A 188 18.02 -0.49 -3.59
CA ALA A 188 19.32 -0.33 -2.94
C ALA A 188 20.46 -0.05 -3.93
N THR A 189 20.46 -0.74 -5.09
CA THR A 189 21.49 -0.51 -6.11
C THR A 189 21.31 0.81 -6.84
N VAL A 190 20.07 1.23 -7.05
CA VAL A 190 19.75 2.49 -7.72
C VAL A 190 19.97 3.71 -6.82
N ALA A 191 19.73 3.56 -5.52
CA ALA A 191 19.95 4.63 -4.53
C ALA A 191 21.40 4.70 -4.02
N ALA A 192 22.25 3.71 -4.33
CA ALA A 192 23.65 3.73 -3.95
C ALA A 192 24.40 4.86 -4.65
N ASP A 193 25.27 5.49 -3.92
CA ASP A 193 26.10 6.59 -4.41
C ASP A 193 27.08 6.09 -5.50
N PRO A 194 27.14 6.73 -6.67
CA PRO A 194 28.08 6.34 -7.73
C PRO A 194 29.56 6.39 -7.27
N GLU A 195 29.88 7.21 -6.29
CA GLU A 195 31.25 7.33 -5.75
C GLU A 195 31.65 6.15 -4.85
N ALA A 196 30.69 5.49 -4.20
CA ALA A 196 30.95 4.29 -3.40
C ALA A 196 31.38 3.08 -4.28
N GLU A 197 31.06 3.08 -5.57
CA GLU A 197 31.44 2.04 -6.53
C GLU A 197 32.86 2.19 -7.08
N LEU A 198 33.57 3.29 -6.82
CA LEU A 198 34.96 3.50 -7.24
C LEU A 198 35.96 2.47 -6.66
N VAL A 199 35.54 1.67 -5.70
CA VAL A 199 36.35 0.58 -5.10
C VAL A 199 36.29 -0.71 -5.92
N THR A 200 35.26 -0.91 -6.75
CA THR A 200 35.15 -2.04 -7.66
C THR A 200 35.19 -1.54 -9.10
N GLN A 201 36.29 -1.83 -9.79
CA GLN A 201 36.60 -1.44 -11.20
C GLN A 201 35.60 -1.97 -12.24
N THR A 202 34.31 -1.80 -12.04
CA THR A 202 33.29 -2.10 -13.03
C THR A 202 32.76 -0.79 -13.60
N THR A 203 32.80 -0.70 -14.90
CA THR A 203 32.42 0.43 -15.76
C THR A 203 31.37 1.35 -15.17
N ALA A 204 31.83 2.49 -14.70
CA ALA A 204 31.11 3.52 -14.00
C ALA A 204 29.83 3.98 -14.76
N GLY A 205 28.75 4.15 -14.04
CA GLY A 205 27.68 5.08 -14.40
C GLY A 205 26.39 4.53 -14.98
N GLN A 206 26.17 3.22 -15.02
CA GLN A 206 24.90 2.68 -15.49
C GLN A 206 24.35 1.66 -14.48
N HIS A 207 23.31 2.05 -13.74
CA HIS A 207 22.54 1.11 -12.93
C HIS A 207 21.94 0.04 -13.83
N ASP A 208 22.23 -1.23 -13.55
CA ASP A 208 21.68 -2.35 -14.28
C ASP A 208 20.43 -2.91 -13.62
N PRO A 209 19.36 -3.18 -14.39
CA PRO A 209 18.19 -3.85 -13.87
C PRO A 209 18.53 -5.30 -13.50
N ILE A 210 17.82 -5.85 -12.49
CA ILE A 210 17.96 -7.27 -12.12
C ILE A 210 17.46 -8.17 -13.25
N TYR A 211 16.31 -7.82 -13.82
CA TYR A 211 15.68 -8.53 -14.92
C TYR A 211 15.22 -7.56 -15.99
N ILE A 212 15.35 -7.99 -17.26
CA ILE A 212 14.83 -7.30 -18.44
C ILE A 212 13.94 -8.29 -19.19
N PHE A 213 12.66 -7.98 -19.29
CA PHE A 213 11.70 -8.73 -20.08
C PHE A 213 11.36 -7.94 -21.35
N SER A 214 11.79 -8.46 -22.50
CA SER A 214 11.58 -7.84 -23.83
C SER A 214 10.63 -8.67 -24.69
N ASP A 215 9.68 -9.32 -24.07
CA ASP A 215 8.80 -10.29 -24.72
C ASP A 215 7.62 -9.66 -25.47
N HIS A 216 7.20 -8.43 -25.10
CA HIS A 216 6.10 -7.73 -25.77
C HIS A 216 6.53 -7.03 -27.04
N SER A 217 5.70 -7.11 -28.08
CA SER A 217 5.94 -6.46 -29.37
C SER A 217 5.32 -5.07 -29.50
N LEU A 218 4.40 -4.71 -28.62
CA LEU A 218 3.72 -3.40 -28.54
C LEU A 218 3.84 -2.82 -27.12
N PRO A 219 3.49 -1.53 -26.94
CA PRO A 219 3.52 -0.87 -25.65
C PRO A 219 2.83 -1.67 -24.54
N VAL A 220 3.45 -1.71 -23.38
CA VAL A 220 2.85 -2.31 -22.18
C VAL A 220 1.74 -1.40 -21.66
N ALA A 221 0.53 -1.94 -21.58
CA ALA A 221 -0.65 -1.18 -21.15
C ALA A 221 -0.82 -1.16 -19.63
N ASP A 222 -0.57 -2.27 -18.93
CA ASP A 222 -0.67 -2.36 -17.48
C ASP A 222 0.27 -3.42 -16.90
N LEU A 223 0.58 -3.26 -15.61
CA LEU A 223 1.37 -4.18 -14.82
C LEU A 223 0.60 -4.56 -13.55
N TYR A 224 0.76 -5.77 -13.10
CA TYR A 224 0.42 -6.21 -11.75
C TYR A 224 1.67 -6.73 -11.06
N VAL A 225 1.93 -6.24 -9.85
CA VAL A 225 3.02 -6.72 -8.99
C VAL A 225 2.38 -7.41 -7.80
N SER A 226 2.84 -8.61 -7.50
CA SER A 226 2.33 -9.43 -6.38
C SER A 226 2.46 -8.70 -5.04
N LYS A 227 1.49 -8.96 -4.15
CA LYS A 227 1.52 -8.49 -2.77
C LYS A 227 2.55 -9.23 -1.89
N THR A 228 3.13 -10.32 -2.38
CA THR A 228 4.16 -11.12 -1.69
C THR A 228 5.60 -10.65 -1.97
N GLY A 229 5.77 -9.54 -2.71
CA GLY A 229 7.08 -8.99 -3.07
C GLY A 229 7.82 -9.86 -4.08
N MET A 230 9.13 -10.07 -3.88
CA MET A 230 9.98 -10.85 -4.80
C MET A 230 9.65 -12.34 -4.88
N HIS A 231 8.90 -12.89 -3.93
CA HIS A 231 8.44 -14.29 -4.00
C HIS A 231 7.12 -14.46 -4.75
N GLY A 232 6.60 -13.38 -5.31
CA GLY A 232 5.35 -13.37 -6.04
C GLY A 232 5.54 -13.27 -7.54
N ARG A 233 4.42 -13.03 -8.22
CA ARG A 233 4.35 -12.96 -9.67
C ARG A 233 4.27 -11.52 -10.16
N LEU A 234 4.84 -11.30 -11.33
CA LEU A 234 4.66 -10.10 -12.12
C LEU A 234 3.80 -10.44 -13.31
N CYS A 235 2.78 -9.65 -13.58
CA CYS A 235 2.00 -9.79 -14.81
C CYS A 235 2.07 -8.51 -15.61
N SER A 236 2.26 -8.65 -16.91
CA SER A 236 2.23 -7.54 -17.87
C SER A 236 1.19 -7.82 -18.95
N VAL A 237 0.48 -6.77 -19.37
CA VAL A 237 -0.45 -6.82 -20.49
C VAL A 237 -0.10 -5.76 -21.50
N SER A 238 -0.30 -6.08 -22.76
CA SER A 238 0.04 -5.20 -23.88
C SER A 238 -1.07 -5.17 -24.92
N GLY A 239 -1.01 -4.16 -25.81
CA GLY A 239 -1.83 -4.08 -27.00
C GLY A 239 -1.56 -5.19 -28.02
N ASP A 240 -0.48 -5.96 -27.86
CA ASP A 240 -0.15 -7.14 -28.66
C ASP A 240 -1.06 -8.34 -28.39
N ARG A 241 -2.12 -8.16 -27.60
CA ARG A 241 -3.12 -9.17 -27.21
C ARG A 241 -2.56 -10.26 -26.30
N SER A 242 -1.40 -10.06 -25.72
CA SER A 242 -0.78 -11.03 -24.82
C SER A 242 -0.76 -10.52 -23.38
N CYS A 243 -0.95 -11.46 -22.45
CA CYS A 243 -0.69 -11.27 -21.03
C CYS A 243 0.38 -12.25 -20.60
N LYS A 244 1.46 -11.74 -20.03
CA LYS A 244 2.62 -12.53 -19.63
C LYS A 244 2.76 -12.54 -18.12
N ILE A 245 3.02 -13.71 -17.57
CA ILE A 245 3.21 -13.94 -16.15
C ILE A 245 4.65 -14.37 -15.92
N TYR A 246 5.35 -13.64 -15.07
CA TYR A 246 6.74 -13.91 -14.69
C TYR A 246 6.82 -14.24 -13.20
N ASP A 247 7.76 -15.09 -12.84
CA ASP A 247 8.19 -15.27 -11.46
C ASP A 247 9.29 -14.26 -11.15
N LEU A 248 9.07 -13.42 -10.13
CA LEU A 248 10.04 -12.38 -9.76
C LEU A 248 11.29 -12.97 -9.10
N ALA A 249 11.19 -14.15 -8.47
CA ALA A 249 12.33 -14.77 -7.79
C ALA A 249 13.35 -15.34 -8.78
N SER A 250 12.88 -16.01 -9.82
CA SER A 250 13.74 -16.64 -10.83
C SER A 250 14.00 -15.76 -12.06
N GLY A 251 13.11 -14.77 -12.32
CA GLY A 251 13.14 -13.99 -13.55
C GLY A 251 12.64 -14.76 -14.79
N GLU A 252 11.96 -15.90 -14.60
CA GLU A 252 11.47 -16.71 -15.71
C GLU A 252 10.01 -16.38 -16.06
N MET A 253 9.70 -16.43 -17.37
CA MET A 253 8.32 -16.35 -17.84
C MET A 253 7.62 -17.69 -17.58
N LEU A 254 6.59 -17.68 -16.72
CA LEU A 254 5.81 -18.86 -16.36
C LEU A 254 4.75 -19.18 -17.41
N LEU A 255 4.03 -18.16 -17.88
CA LEU A 255 2.87 -18.35 -18.75
C LEU A 255 2.66 -17.14 -19.66
N ASN A 256 2.32 -17.42 -20.91
CA ASN A 256 1.90 -16.45 -21.92
C ASN A 256 0.46 -16.75 -22.34
N LEU A 257 -0.46 -15.83 -22.06
CA LEU A 257 -1.86 -15.91 -22.41
C LEU A 257 -2.10 -15.04 -23.64
N VAL A 258 -2.59 -15.62 -24.72
CA VAL A 258 -2.87 -14.93 -25.98
C VAL A 258 -4.39 -14.82 -26.17
N PHE A 259 -4.85 -13.59 -26.47
CA PHE A 259 -6.26 -13.25 -26.67
C PHE A 259 -6.53 -12.79 -28.08
N ASP A 260 -7.81 -12.73 -28.46
CA ASP A 260 -8.23 -12.22 -29.78
C ASP A 260 -8.34 -10.68 -29.80
N VAL A 261 -8.40 -10.03 -28.61
CA VAL A 261 -8.61 -8.59 -28.44
C VAL A 261 -7.44 -7.93 -27.70
N PRO A 262 -7.14 -6.66 -27.97
CA PRO A 262 -6.11 -5.94 -27.23
C PRO A 262 -6.46 -5.77 -25.77
N LEU A 263 -5.44 -5.88 -24.91
CA LEU A 263 -5.57 -5.82 -23.45
C LEU A 263 -5.20 -4.42 -22.93
N SER A 264 -5.84 -3.97 -21.86
CA SER A 264 -5.67 -2.61 -21.33
C SER A 264 -5.38 -2.55 -19.83
N ALA A 265 -5.84 -3.51 -19.05
CA ALA A 265 -5.66 -3.53 -17.59
C ALA A 265 -5.52 -4.95 -17.08
N VAL A 266 -4.81 -5.14 -15.97
CA VAL A 266 -4.63 -6.44 -15.32
C VAL A 266 -4.62 -6.31 -13.80
N THR A 267 -5.25 -7.28 -13.15
CA THR A 267 -5.13 -7.46 -11.69
C THR A 267 -5.27 -8.93 -11.33
N MET A 268 -4.77 -9.31 -10.18
CA MET A 268 -4.95 -10.64 -9.62
C MET A 268 -5.61 -10.56 -8.24
N ASP A 269 -6.19 -11.67 -7.84
CA ASP A 269 -6.64 -11.88 -6.48
C ASP A 269 -5.44 -11.90 -5.51
N VAL A 270 -5.70 -11.64 -4.23
CA VAL A 270 -4.69 -11.65 -3.16
C VAL A 270 -3.98 -12.99 -3.06
N LEU A 271 -4.68 -14.09 -3.33
CA LEU A 271 -4.12 -15.45 -3.34
C LEU A 271 -3.48 -15.85 -4.68
N GLU A 272 -3.55 -14.98 -5.70
CA GLU A 272 -3.04 -15.23 -7.05
C GLU A 272 -3.64 -16.48 -7.73
N LEU A 273 -4.85 -16.85 -7.33
CA LEU A 273 -5.58 -17.99 -7.91
C LEU A 273 -6.44 -17.60 -9.10
N SER A 274 -6.87 -16.34 -9.16
CA SER A 274 -7.69 -15.78 -10.23
C SER A 274 -7.08 -14.49 -10.75
N MET A 275 -7.01 -14.37 -12.07
CA MET A 275 -6.55 -13.18 -12.77
C MET A 275 -7.71 -12.54 -13.52
N PHE A 276 -7.76 -11.20 -13.50
CA PHE A 276 -8.76 -10.40 -14.20
C PHE A 276 -8.06 -9.51 -15.21
N ILE A 277 -8.51 -9.58 -16.45
CA ILE A 277 -7.89 -8.87 -17.57
C ILE A 277 -8.96 -8.02 -18.25
N GLY A 278 -8.75 -6.72 -18.28
CA GLY A 278 -9.58 -5.74 -18.98
C GLY A 278 -9.16 -5.57 -20.43
N THR A 279 -10.13 -5.36 -21.30
CA THR A 279 -9.92 -5.17 -22.73
C THR A 279 -10.30 -3.77 -23.18
N THR A 280 -9.86 -3.43 -24.38
CA THR A 280 -10.23 -2.18 -25.06
C THR A 280 -11.71 -2.12 -25.45
N GLU A 281 -12.39 -3.28 -25.52
CA GLU A 281 -13.83 -3.37 -25.83
C GLU A 281 -14.75 -3.21 -24.61
N GLY A 282 -14.19 -3.07 -23.39
CA GLY A 282 -14.98 -2.96 -22.16
C GLY A 282 -15.36 -4.31 -21.55
N LYS A 283 -14.83 -5.42 -22.03
CA LYS A 283 -15.00 -6.75 -21.44
C LYS A 283 -13.88 -7.02 -20.43
N ILE A 284 -14.20 -7.78 -19.37
CA ILE A 284 -13.21 -8.22 -18.39
C ILE A 284 -13.24 -9.74 -18.34
N PHE A 285 -12.12 -10.37 -18.64
CA PHE A 285 -11.97 -11.82 -18.61
C PHE A 285 -11.48 -12.27 -17.23
N GLN A 286 -12.03 -13.36 -16.72
CA GLN A 286 -11.58 -14.03 -15.52
C GLN A 286 -10.86 -15.33 -15.88
N ILE A 287 -9.58 -15.44 -15.54
CA ILE A 287 -8.75 -16.61 -15.77
C ILE A 287 -8.42 -17.26 -14.43
N SER A 288 -8.73 -18.54 -14.28
CA SER A 288 -8.33 -19.31 -13.11
C SER A 288 -6.92 -19.87 -13.30
N LEU A 289 -6.06 -19.64 -12.31
CA LEU A 289 -4.70 -20.14 -12.25
C LEU A 289 -4.54 -21.33 -11.28
N THR A 290 -5.65 -21.89 -10.78
CA THR A 290 -5.64 -23.05 -9.88
C THR A 290 -5.06 -24.30 -10.53
N ASN A 291 -5.34 -24.48 -11.82
CA ASN A 291 -4.80 -25.58 -12.62
C ASN A 291 -4.10 -25.00 -13.85
N PRO A 292 -2.87 -24.52 -13.71
CA PRO A 292 -2.17 -23.91 -14.83
C PRO A 292 -1.91 -24.94 -15.93
N PRO A 293 -1.95 -24.52 -17.21
CA PRO A 293 -1.63 -25.40 -18.31
C PRO A 293 -0.17 -25.83 -18.24
N ARG A 294 0.15 -26.98 -18.80
CA ARG A 294 1.55 -27.46 -18.88
C ARG A 294 2.35 -26.78 -20.00
N THR A 295 1.66 -26.17 -20.96
CA THR A 295 2.27 -25.41 -22.06
C THR A 295 2.51 -23.98 -21.63
N ARG A 296 3.63 -23.40 -22.05
CA ARG A 296 3.98 -22.01 -21.74
C ARG A 296 3.06 -21.01 -22.44
N ASP A 297 2.63 -21.33 -23.66
CA ASP A 297 1.70 -20.53 -24.44
C ASP A 297 0.30 -21.13 -24.35
N LEU A 298 -0.68 -20.32 -24.00
CA LEU A 298 -2.08 -20.68 -23.93
C LEU A 298 -2.93 -19.71 -24.75
N LEU A 299 -3.55 -20.20 -25.78
CA LEU A 299 -4.54 -19.44 -26.52
C LEU A 299 -5.88 -19.48 -25.75
N ILE A 300 -6.38 -18.31 -25.39
CA ILE A 300 -7.63 -18.17 -24.65
C ILE A 300 -8.79 -18.08 -25.63
N ASN A 301 -9.67 -19.07 -25.56
CA ASN A 301 -10.93 -19.02 -26.31
C ASN A 301 -11.91 -18.07 -25.58
N THR A 302 -12.11 -16.90 -26.16
CA THR A 302 -12.93 -15.82 -25.57
C THR A 302 -14.41 -16.21 -25.42
N GLU A 303 -14.91 -17.15 -26.20
CA GLU A 303 -16.33 -17.61 -26.14
C GLU A 303 -16.63 -18.44 -24.89
N ASN A 304 -15.65 -19.24 -24.43
CA ASN A 304 -15.84 -20.16 -23.29
C ASN A 304 -15.32 -19.59 -21.97
N THR A 305 -14.62 -18.45 -22.01
CA THR A 305 -14.02 -17.84 -20.83
C THR A 305 -15.06 -17.04 -20.06
N PRO A 306 -15.08 -17.12 -18.71
CA PRO A 306 -15.93 -16.26 -17.88
C PRO A 306 -15.66 -14.78 -18.13
N VAL A 307 -16.70 -14.00 -18.44
CA VAL A 307 -16.61 -12.58 -18.80
C VAL A 307 -17.55 -11.74 -17.95
N PHE A 308 -17.08 -10.55 -17.53
CA PHE A 308 -17.89 -9.49 -16.97
C PHE A 308 -18.21 -8.50 -18.10
N THR A 309 -19.48 -8.23 -18.31
CA THR A 309 -19.98 -7.32 -19.37
C THR A 309 -20.78 -6.20 -18.75
N GLY A 310 -20.45 -4.93 -19.05
CA GLY A 310 -21.16 -3.77 -18.52
C GLY A 310 -20.54 -2.43 -18.92
N HIS A 311 -19.25 -2.38 -19.15
CA HIS A 311 -18.59 -1.21 -19.71
C HIS A 311 -18.80 -1.11 -21.22
N LYS A 312 -18.81 0.13 -21.72
CA LYS A 312 -19.00 0.42 -23.15
C LYS A 312 -17.72 0.91 -23.84
N SER A 313 -16.66 1.11 -23.08
CA SER A 313 -15.38 1.63 -23.56
C SER A 313 -14.23 0.93 -22.86
N VAL A 314 -13.00 1.33 -23.17
CA VAL A 314 -11.75 0.77 -22.64
C VAL A 314 -11.78 0.70 -21.12
N VAL A 315 -11.39 -0.43 -20.56
CA VAL A 315 -11.20 -0.61 -19.12
C VAL A 315 -9.77 -0.13 -18.77
N ASN A 316 -9.67 0.98 -18.03
CA ASN A 316 -8.37 1.58 -17.69
C ASN A 316 -7.73 0.99 -16.44
N CYS A 317 -8.56 0.69 -15.43
CA CYS A 317 -8.07 0.21 -14.15
C CYS A 317 -8.90 -0.97 -13.65
N LEU A 318 -8.21 -1.90 -13.02
CA LEU A 318 -8.79 -3.05 -12.33
C LEU A 318 -8.16 -3.16 -10.94
N SER A 319 -8.95 -3.50 -9.94
CA SER A 319 -8.47 -3.79 -8.59
C SER A 319 -9.41 -4.78 -7.91
N VAL A 320 -8.85 -5.73 -7.18
CA VAL A 320 -9.59 -6.69 -6.37
C VAL A 320 -9.52 -6.25 -4.91
N SER A 321 -10.64 -6.34 -4.20
CA SER A 321 -10.72 -6.08 -2.77
C SER A 321 -9.93 -7.12 -1.97
N LEU A 322 -9.51 -6.77 -0.74
CA LEU A 322 -8.78 -7.69 0.15
C LEU A 322 -9.62 -8.92 0.55
N ASP A 323 -10.95 -8.78 0.54
CA ASP A 323 -11.86 -9.92 0.81
C ASP A 323 -11.88 -10.96 -0.31
N GLY A 324 -11.37 -10.62 -1.50
CA GLY A 324 -11.38 -11.48 -2.68
C GLY A 324 -12.77 -11.71 -3.29
N GLU A 325 -13.83 -11.02 -2.82
CA GLU A 325 -15.19 -11.18 -3.30
C GLU A 325 -15.62 -10.09 -4.28
N THR A 326 -14.99 -8.90 -4.18
CA THR A 326 -15.37 -7.73 -4.97
C THR A 326 -14.25 -7.34 -5.94
N LEU A 327 -14.61 -7.23 -7.23
CA LEU A 327 -13.77 -6.67 -8.28
C LEU A 327 -14.23 -5.26 -8.60
N MET A 328 -13.30 -4.31 -8.68
CA MET A 328 -13.55 -2.97 -9.19
C MET A 328 -12.97 -2.83 -10.60
N SER A 329 -13.74 -2.20 -11.47
CA SER A 329 -13.30 -1.81 -12.82
C SER A 329 -13.65 -0.35 -13.11
N ALA A 330 -12.72 0.36 -13.72
CA ALA A 330 -12.91 1.74 -14.15
C ALA A 330 -12.64 1.87 -15.65
N SER A 331 -13.45 2.68 -16.31
CA SER A 331 -13.43 2.79 -17.78
C SER A 331 -13.50 4.25 -18.26
N ASN A 332 -13.20 4.41 -19.52
CA ASN A 332 -13.42 5.68 -20.26
C ASN A 332 -14.91 6.01 -20.44
N ASP A 333 -15.84 5.12 -20.10
CA ASP A 333 -17.29 5.34 -20.15
C ASP A 333 -17.83 6.15 -18.96
N GLU A 334 -16.93 6.84 -18.19
CA GLU A 334 -17.25 7.67 -17.03
C GLU A 334 -17.87 6.91 -15.86
N ARG A 335 -17.62 5.61 -15.77
CA ARG A 335 -18.17 4.74 -14.74
C ARG A 335 -17.09 3.93 -14.05
N VAL A 336 -17.30 3.72 -12.76
CA VAL A 336 -16.64 2.68 -11.97
C VAL A 336 -17.70 1.66 -11.57
N LEU A 337 -17.46 0.41 -11.91
CA LEU A 337 -18.34 -0.70 -11.59
C LEU A 337 -17.70 -1.57 -10.53
N LEU A 338 -18.48 -1.90 -9.50
CA LEU A 338 -18.14 -2.91 -8.50
C LEU A 338 -18.91 -4.19 -8.82
N TRP A 339 -18.17 -5.28 -8.92
CA TRP A 339 -18.69 -6.58 -9.31
C TRP A 339 -18.53 -7.60 -8.19
N HIS A 340 -19.50 -8.46 -8.03
CA HIS A 340 -19.34 -9.67 -7.24
C HIS A 340 -18.66 -10.74 -8.08
N ILE A 341 -17.49 -11.21 -7.66
CA ILE A 341 -16.62 -12.07 -8.48
C ILE A 341 -17.28 -13.39 -8.84
N THR A 342 -17.94 -14.04 -7.87
CA THR A 342 -18.55 -15.36 -8.09
C THR A 342 -19.79 -15.31 -8.99
N SER A 343 -20.68 -14.31 -8.84
CA SER A 343 -21.88 -14.16 -9.66
C SER A 343 -21.66 -13.39 -10.96
N ARG A 344 -20.54 -12.64 -11.06
CA ARG A 344 -20.19 -11.75 -12.17
C ARG A 344 -21.24 -10.66 -12.45
N GLN A 345 -22.02 -10.33 -11.43
CA GLN A 345 -23.03 -9.28 -11.54
C GLN A 345 -22.50 -7.97 -10.97
N PRO A 346 -22.86 -6.82 -11.56
CA PRO A 346 -22.51 -5.53 -11.00
C PRO A 346 -23.31 -5.29 -9.71
N ILE A 347 -22.61 -5.07 -8.60
CA ILE A 347 -23.18 -4.70 -7.32
C ILE A 347 -23.56 -3.22 -7.33
N ARG A 348 -22.66 -2.39 -7.87
CA ARG A 348 -22.78 -0.94 -7.79
C ARG A 348 -22.12 -0.24 -8.98
N THR A 349 -22.68 0.91 -9.32
CA THR A 349 -22.14 1.81 -10.34
C THR A 349 -21.91 3.18 -9.73
N ILE A 350 -20.66 3.68 -9.77
CA ILE A 350 -20.28 5.03 -9.40
C ILE A 350 -20.08 5.81 -10.68
N LYS A 351 -20.82 6.92 -10.85
CA LYS A 351 -20.73 7.76 -12.04
C LYS A 351 -19.76 8.90 -11.80
N HIS A 352 -18.88 9.14 -12.75
CA HIS A 352 -17.97 10.27 -12.85
C HIS A 352 -18.44 11.25 -13.92
N LYS A 353 -17.81 12.42 -13.98
CA LYS A 353 -18.10 13.45 -14.99
C LYS A 353 -17.18 13.40 -16.21
N GLY A 354 -16.19 12.55 -16.18
CA GLY A 354 -15.25 12.31 -17.26
C GLY A 354 -14.64 10.93 -17.19
N PRO A 355 -13.89 10.54 -18.21
CA PRO A 355 -13.11 9.30 -18.23
C PRO A 355 -12.31 9.09 -16.96
N VAL A 356 -12.42 7.92 -16.35
CA VAL A 356 -11.70 7.60 -15.11
C VAL A 356 -10.26 7.27 -15.46
N THR A 357 -9.32 8.01 -14.86
CA THR A 357 -7.89 7.88 -15.12
C THR A 357 -7.20 6.96 -14.12
N ASN A 358 -7.59 7.01 -12.85
CA ASN A 358 -7.07 6.14 -11.81
C ASN A 358 -8.22 5.63 -10.94
N ALA A 359 -8.16 4.35 -10.59
CA ALA A 359 -9.06 3.75 -9.62
C ALA A 359 -8.41 2.50 -9.02
N TYR A 360 -8.44 2.38 -7.69
CA TYR A 360 -7.98 1.18 -6.97
C TYR A 360 -8.50 1.14 -5.54
N PHE A 361 -8.54 -0.06 -4.98
CA PHE A 361 -8.80 -0.26 -3.56
C PHE A 361 -7.55 -0.01 -2.73
N THR A 362 -7.73 0.64 -1.60
CA THR A 362 -6.68 0.84 -0.59
C THR A 362 -7.24 0.62 0.80
N THR A 363 -6.35 0.39 1.75
CA THR A 363 -6.73 0.28 3.16
C THR A 363 -7.31 1.61 3.67
N ASN A 364 -8.26 1.53 4.56
CA ASN A 364 -8.84 2.70 5.17
C ASN A 364 -7.88 3.29 6.22
N TYR A 365 -7.31 4.44 5.91
CA TYR A 365 -6.42 5.15 6.81
C TYR A 365 -7.22 6.00 7.81
N PRO A 366 -7.02 5.83 9.13
CA PRO A 366 -7.69 6.65 10.15
C PRO A 366 -7.43 8.15 10.02
N ALA A 367 -6.34 8.53 9.35
CA ALA A 367 -5.98 9.92 9.07
C ALA A 367 -7.04 10.66 8.25
N ILE A 368 -7.80 9.97 7.39
CA ILE A 368 -8.86 10.56 6.55
C ILE A 368 -9.93 11.27 7.39
N TYR A 369 -10.23 10.75 8.58
CA TYR A 369 -11.34 11.20 9.44
C TYR A 369 -10.90 12.13 10.58
N LYS A 370 -9.61 12.18 10.91
CA LYS A 370 -9.09 12.98 12.03
C LYS A 370 -8.95 14.44 11.62
N GLN A 371 -9.64 15.35 12.30
CA GLN A 371 -9.52 16.81 12.03
C GLN A 371 -8.14 17.37 12.41
N GLU A 372 -7.57 16.93 13.53
CA GLU A 372 -6.28 17.38 14.06
C GLU A 372 -5.12 16.43 13.70
N PHE A 373 -5.20 15.81 12.52
CA PHE A 373 -4.12 14.94 12.06
C PHE A 373 -2.91 15.78 11.66
N LYS A 374 -1.74 15.46 12.25
CA LYS A 374 -0.45 15.99 11.84
C LYS A 374 0.32 14.90 11.09
N PRO A 375 0.67 15.13 9.83
CA PRO A 375 1.49 14.18 9.08
C PRO A 375 2.83 13.93 9.78
N SER A 376 3.31 12.69 9.75
CA SER A 376 4.59 12.29 10.32
C SER A 376 5.74 12.44 9.32
N ILE A 377 5.42 12.37 8.02
CA ILE A 377 6.40 12.48 6.94
C ILE A 377 6.62 13.96 6.63
N VAL A 378 7.88 14.39 6.72
CA VAL A 378 8.30 15.74 6.32
C VAL A 378 8.48 15.75 4.81
N LEU A 379 7.96 16.78 4.15
CA LEU A 379 8.06 16.95 2.71
C LEU A 379 8.96 18.13 2.38
N HIS A 380 9.88 17.95 1.44
CA HIS A 380 10.73 18.99 0.89
C HIS A 380 10.51 19.16 -0.61
N SER A 381 10.90 20.30 -1.15
CA SER A 381 10.86 20.53 -2.59
C SER A 381 11.82 19.59 -3.29
N LEU A 382 11.36 18.97 -4.39
CA LEU A 382 12.17 18.03 -5.15
C LEU A 382 13.23 18.77 -5.98
N GLU A 383 14.46 18.31 -5.91
CA GLU A 383 15.57 18.75 -6.77
C GLU A 383 15.36 18.29 -8.21
N ARG A 384 15.85 19.09 -9.17
CA ARG A 384 15.63 18.83 -10.60
C ARG A 384 16.85 18.34 -11.35
N SER A 385 18.02 18.52 -10.79
CA SER A 385 19.31 18.12 -11.37
C SER A 385 20.13 17.42 -10.29
N LEU A 386 20.91 16.43 -10.70
CA LEU A 386 21.98 15.93 -9.84
C LEU A 386 23.00 17.06 -9.68
N GLU A 387 23.24 17.46 -8.46
CA GLU A 387 24.33 18.38 -8.15
C GLU A 387 25.63 17.58 -8.22
N THR A 388 26.50 17.96 -9.17
CA THR A 388 27.89 17.49 -9.26
C THR A 388 28.75 18.37 -8.36
N SER A 389 28.35 18.61 -7.11
CA SER A 389 29.19 19.35 -6.20
C SER A 389 30.11 18.37 -5.48
N GLU A 390 31.41 18.70 -5.48
CA GLU A 390 32.44 18.05 -4.68
C GLU A 390 32.23 18.27 -3.16
N ASP A 391 31.14 18.96 -2.79
CA ASP A 391 30.75 19.19 -1.41
C ASP A 391 29.93 18.00 -0.89
N HIS A 392 30.41 17.43 0.19
CA HIS A 392 29.82 16.30 0.92
C HIS A 392 28.31 16.40 1.03
N ILE A 393 27.59 15.41 0.48
CA ILE A 393 26.16 15.26 0.70
C ILE A 393 25.98 14.83 2.16
N GLU A 394 25.66 15.78 3.02
CA GLU A 394 25.20 15.46 4.37
C GLU A 394 23.81 14.82 4.24
N LEU A 395 23.76 13.50 4.40
CA LEU A 395 22.51 12.75 4.51
C LEU A 395 21.85 13.09 5.85
N GLU A 396 20.99 14.10 5.86
CA GLU A 396 20.17 14.40 7.03
C GLU A 396 19.07 13.31 7.17
N VAL A 397 19.40 12.27 7.93
CA VAL A 397 18.44 11.20 8.26
C VAL A 397 17.53 11.71 9.38
N ILE A 398 16.33 12.18 9.03
CA ILE A 398 15.32 12.51 10.04
C ILE A 398 14.78 11.22 10.63
N VAL A 399 15.38 10.77 11.72
CA VAL A 399 14.90 9.62 12.47
C VAL A 399 13.63 10.00 13.24
N ASN A 400 12.54 9.34 12.92
CA ASN A 400 11.27 9.51 13.64
C ASN A 400 11.50 9.12 15.12
N LYS A 401 11.25 10.02 16.08
CA LYS A 401 11.51 9.87 17.53
C LYS A 401 10.93 8.60 18.19
N LYS A 402 10.27 7.73 17.44
CA LYS A 402 9.72 6.47 17.95
C LYS A 402 10.62 5.24 17.74
N ILE A 403 11.78 5.41 17.09
CA ILE A 403 12.74 4.32 16.91
C ILE A 403 13.93 4.63 17.81
N ASN A 404 14.08 3.88 18.90
CA ASN A 404 15.25 3.95 19.76
C ASN A 404 16.45 3.34 19.03
N PHE A 405 17.21 4.16 18.31
CA PHE A 405 18.52 3.76 17.82
C PHE A 405 19.60 4.11 18.86
N TRP A 406 20.54 3.20 19.05
CA TRP A 406 21.75 3.44 19.85
C TRP A 406 22.57 4.57 19.22
N PRO A 407 23.05 5.54 20.01
CA PRO A 407 23.92 6.59 19.47
C PRO A 407 25.23 5.98 19.00
N VAL A 408 25.55 6.14 17.73
CA VAL A 408 26.91 5.91 17.22
C VAL A 408 27.73 7.13 17.60
N SER A 409 28.77 6.93 18.42
CA SER A 409 29.72 7.96 18.83
C SER A 409 30.53 8.39 17.61
N THR A 410 30.26 9.59 17.10
CA THR A 410 31.19 10.32 16.22
C THR A 410 32.02 11.27 17.07
N GLY A 411 33.34 11.24 16.82
CA GLY A 411 34.42 11.73 17.67
C GLY A 411 34.43 13.20 18.07
N GLU A 412 34.94 13.33 19.25
CA GLU A 412 35.74 14.44 19.82
C GLU A 412 35.44 15.88 19.35
N ASP A 413 34.68 16.66 20.15
CA ASP A 413 34.98 18.00 20.64
C ASP A 413 33.85 18.80 21.30
N ASP A 414 32.64 18.22 21.56
CA ASP A 414 31.58 18.93 22.31
C ASP A 414 31.01 18.16 23.52
N GLU A 415 31.83 17.35 24.19
CA GLU A 415 31.40 16.36 25.19
C GLU A 415 31.10 16.88 26.60
N GLN A 416 31.17 18.16 26.92
CA GLN A 416 31.10 18.54 28.34
C GLN A 416 29.72 19.03 28.83
N HIS A 417 28.76 19.34 27.98
CA HIS A 417 27.47 19.85 28.48
C HIS A 417 26.25 18.96 28.18
N VAL A 418 26.33 18.01 27.24
CA VAL A 418 25.20 17.10 26.88
C VAL A 418 25.28 15.78 27.68
N SER A 419 26.48 15.39 28.14
CA SER A 419 26.70 14.11 28.85
C SER A 419 26.04 14.03 30.23
N ILE A 420 25.97 15.14 30.99
CA ILE A 420 25.48 15.12 32.38
C ILE A 420 23.95 14.99 32.45
N VAL A 421 23.21 15.55 31.49
CA VAL A 421 21.72 15.47 31.48
C VAL A 421 21.28 14.12 30.96
N ALA A 422 21.95 13.58 29.96
CA ALA A 422 21.64 12.26 29.40
C ALA A 422 21.96 11.12 30.36
N GLU A 423 23.07 11.16 31.08
CA GLU A 423 23.45 10.13 32.05
C GLU A 423 22.48 10.04 33.26
N ASN A 424 21.93 11.14 33.69
CA ASN A 424 20.95 11.13 34.81
C ASN A 424 19.57 10.58 34.37
N GLU A 425 19.10 10.91 33.18
CA GLU A 425 17.87 10.33 32.64
C GLU A 425 18.02 8.83 32.30
N PHE A 426 19.22 8.38 31.90
CA PHE A 426 19.50 6.97 31.66
C PHE A 426 19.52 6.15 32.95
N LYS A 427 20.14 6.65 34.02
CA LYS A 427 20.15 5.97 35.34
C LYS A 427 18.77 5.85 35.93
N ASP A 428 17.94 6.91 35.88
CA ASP A 428 16.56 6.90 36.38
C ASP A 428 15.66 5.93 35.60
N ASN A 429 15.89 5.76 34.31
CA ASN A 429 15.14 4.79 33.52
C ASN A 429 15.65 3.35 33.75
N GLU A 430 16.95 3.14 33.92
CA GLU A 430 17.52 1.83 34.22
C GLU A 430 17.05 1.28 35.57
N ASP A 431 16.93 2.13 36.58
CA ASP A 431 16.42 1.75 37.90
C ASP A 431 14.91 1.48 37.89
N LYS A 432 14.14 2.22 37.07
CA LYS A 432 12.71 1.91 36.82
C LYS A 432 12.54 0.54 36.15
N PHE A 433 13.34 0.24 35.13
CA PHE A 433 13.26 -1.07 34.45
C PHE A 433 13.74 -2.20 35.35
N LYS A 434 14.76 -2.00 36.21
CA LYS A 434 15.18 -3.00 37.21
C LYS A 434 14.07 -3.32 38.19
N THR A 435 13.37 -2.30 38.70
CA THR A 435 12.25 -2.49 39.64
C THR A 435 11.06 -3.19 38.97
N GLU A 436 10.80 -2.90 37.71
CA GLU A 436 9.71 -3.54 36.97
C GLU A 436 10.03 -5.02 36.66
N ILE A 437 11.29 -5.34 36.32
CA ILE A 437 11.77 -6.72 36.13
C ILE A 437 11.67 -7.51 37.45
N GLU A 438 12.00 -6.93 38.59
CA GLU A 438 11.85 -7.59 39.90
C GLU A 438 10.40 -7.84 40.25
N ASN A 439 9.51 -6.88 39.97
CA ASN A 439 8.07 -7.04 40.16
C ASN A 439 7.49 -8.14 39.26
N LEU A 440 7.88 -8.21 38.00
CA LEU A 440 7.46 -9.27 37.07
C LEU A 440 7.99 -10.65 37.48
N LYS A 441 9.23 -10.72 38.00
CA LYS A 441 9.78 -11.96 38.56
C LYS A 441 8.98 -12.42 39.79
N LYS A 442 8.56 -11.49 40.66
CA LYS A 442 7.75 -11.78 41.85
C LYS A 442 6.35 -12.27 41.46
N ILE A 443 5.72 -11.62 40.49
CA ILE A 443 4.41 -12.05 39.97
C ILE A 443 4.52 -13.44 39.34
N ASN A 444 5.57 -13.71 38.59
CA ASN A 444 5.77 -14.99 37.92
C ASN A 444 6.02 -16.12 38.95
N SER A 445 6.80 -15.86 40.02
CA SER A 445 7.01 -16.82 41.11
C SER A 445 5.71 -17.14 41.86
N ASN A 446 4.87 -16.12 42.10
CA ASN A 446 3.58 -16.30 42.75
C ASN A 446 2.58 -17.10 41.87
N LEU A 447 2.58 -16.84 40.56
CA LEU A 447 1.79 -17.62 39.60
C LEU A 447 2.23 -19.08 39.55
N TYR A 448 3.55 -19.31 39.59
CA TYR A 448 4.11 -20.67 39.63
C TYR A 448 3.72 -21.41 40.91
N ALA A 449 3.83 -20.75 42.08
CA ALA A 449 3.40 -21.32 43.36
C ALA A 449 1.90 -21.63 43.37
N PHE A 450 1.07 -20.72 42.83
CA PHE A 450 -0.38 -20.95 42.70
C PHE A 450 -0.70 -22.13 41.75
N ALA A 451 0.00 -22.25 40.64
CA ALA A 451 -0.18 -23.33 39.67
C ALA A 451 0.18 -24.70 40.30
N ILE A 452 1.30 -24.75 41.03
CA ILE A 452 1.72 -25.96 41.77
C ILE A 452 0.69 -26.31 42.84
N GLN A 453 0.23 -25.34 43.63
CA GLN A 453 -0.76 -25.57 44.68
C GLN A 453 -2.10 -26.07 44.11
N LYS A 454 -2.51 -25.54 42.96
CA LYS A 454 -3.71 -26.01 42.25
C LYS A 454 -3.55 -27.42 41.68
N ALA A 455 -2.37 -27.73 41.14
CA ALA A 455 -2.05 -29.08 40.65
C ALA A 455 -2.01 -30.12 41.81
N VAL A 456 -1.38 -29.77 42.92
CA VAL A 456 -1.33 -30.66 44.11
C VAL A 456 -2.74 -30.88 44.69
N ASN A 457 -3.55 -29.83 44.78
CA ASN A 457 -4.94 -29.94 45.25
C ASN A 457 -5.82 -30.78 44.28
N SER A 458 -5.57 -30.73 43.00
CA SER A 458 -6.28 -31.58 42.04
C SER A 458 -5.91 -33.06 42.15
N ILE A 459 -4.64 -33.36 42.46
CA ILE A 459 -4.15 -34.72 42.70
C ILE A 459 -4.70 -35.28 44.01
N VAL A 460 -4.70 -34.47 45.09
CA VAL A 460 -5.22 -34.86 46.39
C VAL A 460 -6.73 -35.14 46.32
N ASN A 461 -7.49 -34.25 45.64
CA ASN A 461 -8.93 -34.44 45.43
C ASN A 461 -9.27 -35.59 44.49
N GLY A 462 -8.39 -35.87 43.50
CA GLY A 462 -8.51 -37.04 42.63
C GLY A 462 -8.38 -38.37 43.38
N ASN A 463 -7.41 -38.44 44.29
CA ASN A 463 -7.19 -39.67 45.13
C ASN A 463 -8.31 -39.91 46.12
N ASN A 464 -8.96 -38.84 46.66
CA ASN A 464 -10.11 -38.97 47.59
C ASN A 464 -11.39 -39.47 46.87
N ASN A 465 -11.51 -39.27 45.55
CA ASN A 465 -12.64 -39.81 44.78
C ASN A 465 -12.47 -41.26 44.34
N VAL A 466 -11.22 -41.77 44.22
CA VAL A 466 -10.95 -43.15 43.91
C VAL A 466 -11.18 -44.04 45.14
N GLY A 467 -10.84 -43.54 46.38
CA GLY A 467 -11.10 -44.24 47.64
C GLY A 467 -12.58 -44.40 47.98
N LYS A 468 -13.45 -43.48 47.52
CA LYS A 468 -14.90 -43.59 47.76
C LYS A 468 -15.65 -44.52 46.78
N LYS A 469 -15.10 -44.77 45.60
CA LYS A 469 -15.70 -45.71 44.64
C LYS A 469 -15.42 -47.18 44.98
N ASN A 470 -14.34 -47.46 45.70
CA ASN A 470 -14.02 -48.82 46.10
C ASN A 470 -14.71 -49.29 47.37
N LYS A 471 -15.34 -48.39 48.18
CA LYS A 471 -16.18 -48.76 49.34
C LYS A 471 -17.66 -49.01 49.02
N LYS A 472 -18.12 -48.72 47.76
CA LYS A 472 -19.50 -48.99 47.32
C LYS A 472 -19.65 -50.29 46.48
N LYS A 473 -18.56 -51.05 46.27
CA LYS A 473 -18.60 -52.36 45.62
C LYS A 473 -18.38 -53.56 46.60
N LYS A 474 -18.42 -53.32 47.90
CA LYS A 474 -18.40 -54.40 48.96
C LYS A 474 -19.51 -54.14 49.96
N LYS A 475 -20.75 -54.08 49.52
CA LYS A 475 -21.97 -54.36 50.27
C LYS A 475 -23.00 -54.90 49.30
#